data_490237609ca94adbf4dddbcbc34285bf
#
_entry.id   490237609ca94adbf4dddbcbc34285bf
#
_cell.length_a   1.000
_cell.length_b   1.000
_cell.length_c   1.000
_cell.angle_alpha   90.00
_cell.angle_beta   90.00
_cell.angle_gamma   90.00
#
_symmetry.space_group_name_H-M   'P 1'
#
loop_
_entity.id
_entity.type
_entity.pdbx_description
1 polymer ?
#
loop_
_entity_poly.entity_id
_entity_poly.type
_entity_poly.pdbx_seq_one_letter_code
_entity_poly.pdbx_strand_id
1 'polypeptide(L)'
;MSDEIVHRLSTEGVDPLSLAGVNDGNLVALAQRLGVRVSLRGDTLTLHGPLPAVERAVPVAQALVDLARMGGSDPLEVADVDRLVSHEGQGLSAPAADGEVRIILPGLRRVIQAKTAGQREYLGAIAQHDIVIGIGPAGTGKTYLAVAAAVDALARKRVRRIVLARPAVEAGENLGFLPGDLHEKVDPYLRPLYDALEDMMPRDRVQKAIDSRTIEIAPLAYMRGRTLSDAFVILDEAQNATGMQMKMFLTRLGVNSRAVITGDKTQIDLANREDSGLLQVERILPGIEGIGFCYLGDGDVVRHRLVRDIIRAYAEDAQG
;
A
#
# COMPACT_ATOMS: atom_id res chain seq x y z
N MET A 1 30.81 -31.84 8.16
CA MET A 1 29.55 -32.51 7.78
C MET A 1 28.48 -31.45 8.00
N SER A 2 27.88 -30.91 6.95
CA SER A 2 26.78 -29.94 7.10
C SER A 2 25.54 -30.69 7.60
N ASP A 3 25.00 -30.27 8.75
CA ASP A 3 23.76 -30.84 9.28
C ASP A 3 22.62 -30.60 8.25
N GLU A 4 22.15 -31.68 7.64
CA GLU A 4 20.94 -31.65 6.81
C GLU A 4 19.73 -31.58 7.72
N ILE A 5 18.85 -30.62 7.46
CA ILE A 5 17.60 -30.44 8.21
C ILE A 5 16.39 -30.60 7.29
N VAL A 6 15.25 -30.87 7.90
CA VAL A 6 13.94 -30.96 7.24
C VAL A 6 13.01 -29.94 7.85
N HIS A 7 12.43 -29.08 7.00
CA HIS A 7 11.38 -28.13 7.40
C HIS A 7 10.09 -28.48 6.68
N ARG A 8 8.95 -28.37 7.37
CA ARG A 8 7.62 -28.69 6.84
C ARG A 8 6.71 -27.50 6.95
N LEU A 9 6.02 -27.17 5.83
CA LEU A 9 5.04 -26.11 5.73
C LEU A 9 3.68 -26.70 5.41
N SER A 10 2.63 -26.25 6.11
CA SER A 10 1.26 -26.64 5.79
C SER A 10 0.77 -25.94 4.52
N THR A 11 0.24 -26.71 3.59
CA THR A 11 -0.40 -26.24 2.36
C THR A 11 -1.91 -26.49 2.40
N GLU A 12 -2.49 -26.67 3.58
CA GLU A 12 -3.93 -26.86 3.76
C GLU A 12 -4.72 -25.69 3.12
N GLY A 13 -5.71 -26.04 2.31
CA GLY A 13 -6.52 -25.06 1.58
C GLY A 13 -5.86 -24.48 0.32
N VAL A 14 -4.73 -25.04 -0.12
CA VAL A 14 -4.04 -24.67 -1.36
C VAL A 14 -4.28 -25.72 -2.42
N ASP A 15 -4.61 -25.32 -3.66
CA ASP A 15 -4.63 -26.24 -4.78
C ASP A 15 -3.20 -26.72 -5.10
N PRO A 16 -2.92 -28.05 -4.99
CA PRO A 16 -1.58 -28.58 -5.23
C PRO A 16 -1.06 -28.31 -6.65
N LEU A 17 -1.94 -28.28 -7.65
CA LEU A 17 -1.55 -28.00 -9.04
C LEU A 17 -1.15 -26.56 -9.24
N SER A 18 -1.86 -25.63 -8.58
CA SER A 18 -1.50 -24.22 -8.59
C SER A 18 -0.14 -23.97 -7.93
N LEU A 19 0.14 -24.63 -6.80
CA LEU A 19 1.40 -24.52 -6.09
C LEU A 19 2.58 -25.14 -6.84
N ALA A 20 2.40 -26.37 -7.35
CA ALA A 20 3.46 -27.12 -8.05
C ALA A 20 3.78 -26.51 -9.43
N GLY A 21 2.76 -25.93 -10.09
CA GLY A 21 2.88 -25.46 -11.46
C GLY A 21 2.88 -26.59 -12.50
N VAL A 22 2.95 -26.23 -13.77
CA VAL A 22 3.00 -27.21 -14.87
C VAL A 22 4.27 -28.07 -14.75
N ASN A 23 4.10 -29.40 -14.73
CA ASN A 23 5.18 -30.39 -14.54
C ASN A 23 6.05 -30.12 -13.31
N ASP A 24 5.44 -29.77 -12.19
CA ASP A 24 6.13 -29.40 -10.95
C ASP A 24 7.17 -28.27 -11.10
N GLY A 25 7.00 -27.43 -12.13
CA GLY A 25 7.99 -26.42 -12.51
C GLY A 25 8.34 -25.45 -11.39
N ASN A 26 7.36 -25.08 -10.55
CA ASN A 26 7.58 -24.17 -9.42
C ASN A 26 8.41 -24.83 -8.32
N LEU A 27 8.15 -26.11 -8.01
CA LEU A 27 8.89 -26.87 -7.00
C LEU A 27 10.33 -27.13 -7.46
N VAL A 28 10.51 -27.43 -8.75
CA VAL A 28 11.83 -27.64 -9.37
C VAL A 28 12.64 -26.33 -9.35
N ALA A 29 12.02 -25.21 -9.71
CA ALA A 29 12.66 -23.91 -9.68
C ALA A 29 13.08 -23.52 -8.25
N LEU A 30 12.18 -23.69 -7.26
CA LEU A 30 12.46 -23.45 -5.85
C LEU A 30 13.68 -24.28 -5.37
N ALA A 31 13.69 -25.59 -5.71
CA ALA A 31 14.77 -26.49 -5.35
C ALA A 31 16.11 -26.06 -5.94
N GLN A 32 16.14 -25.72 -7.24
CA GLN A 32 17.37 -25.33 -7.96
C GLN A 32 17.93 -24.00 -7.49
N ARG A 33 17.06 -22.98 -7.28
CA ARG A 33 17.48 -21.63 -6.92
C ARG A 33 18.03 -21.54 -5.50
N LEU A 34 17.46 -22.31 -4.57
CA LEU A 34 17.80 -22.23 -3.15
C LEU A 34 18.70 -23.37 -2.65
N GLY A 35 19.02 -24.34 -3.51
CA GLY A 35 19.90 -25.45 -3.17
C GLY A 35 19.30 -26.40 -2.13
N VAL A 36 17.97 -26.59 -2.18
CA VAL A 36 17.22 -27.50 -1.30
C VAL A 36 16.48 -28.56 -2.10
N ARG A 37 16.16 -29.69 -1.46
CA ARG A 37 15.21 -30.66 -2.03
C ARG A 37 13.81 -30.28 -1.60
N VAL A 38 12.88 -30.19 -2.54
CA VAL A 38 11.48 -29.80 -2.30
C VAL A 38 10.58 -30.95 -2.66
N SER A 39 9.61 -31.26 -1.83
CA SER A 39 8.57 -32.25 -2.13
C SER A 39 7.22 -31.81 -1.55
N LEU A 40 6.16 -31.99 -2.35
CA LEU A 40 4.78 -31.75 -1.96
C LEU A 40 4.08 -33.09 -1.81
N ARG A 41 3.52 -33.38 -0.64
CA ARG A 41 2.75 -34.60 -0.39
C ARG A 41 1.52 -34.28 0.45
N GLY A 42 0.33 -34.50 -0.13
CA GLY A 42 -0.92 -34.05 0.47
C GLY A 42 -0.85 -32.57 0.78
N ASP A 43 -1.18 -32.19 2.02
CA ASP A 43 -1.19 -30.80 2.47
C ASP A 43 0.14 -30.36 3.13
N THR A 44 1.27 -30.96 2.70
CA THR A 44 2.58 -30.66 3.31
C THR A 44 3.65 -30.46 2.23
N LEU A 45 4.22 -29.25 2.22
CA LEU A 45 5.42 -28.92 1.49
C LEU A 45 6.64 -29.14 2.39
N THR A 46 7.57 -29.97 1.94
CA THR A 46 8.77 -30.33 2.71
C THR A 46 10.01 -29.79 2.01
N LEU A 47 10.84 -29.06 2.76
CA LEU A 47 12.15 -28.56 2.36
C LEU A 47 13.22 -29.39 3.08
N HIS A 48 14.22 -29.88 2.36
CA HIS A 48 15.30 -30.68 2.91
C HIS A 48 16.65 -30.25 2.34
N GLY A 49 17.63 -30.02 3.21
CA GLY A 49 18.98 -29.60 2.79
C GLY A 49 19.83 -29.07 3.93
N PRO A 50 20.98 -28.47 3.61
CA PRO A 50 21.84 -27.82 4.61
C PRO A 50 21.08 -26.69 5.33
N LEU A 51 21.34 -26.53 6.65
CA LEU A 51 20.68 -25.54 7.49
C LEU A 51 20.61 -24.15 6.84
N PRO A 52 21.71 -23.54 6.33
CA PRO A 52 21.63 -22.20 5.74
C PRO A 52 20.79 -22.12 4.47
N ALA A 53 20.71 -23.23 3.70
CA ALA A 53 19.88 -23.26 2.49
C ALA A 53 18.40 -23.37 2.82
N VAL A 54 18.06 -24.19 3.83
CA VAL A 54 16.66 -24.33 4.28
C VAL A 54 16.17 -23.06 4.97
N GLU A 55 17.00 -22.40 5.79
CA GLU A 55 16.63 -21.12 6.41
C GLU A 55 16.29 -20.04 5.37
N ARG A 56 17.02 -19.97 4.25
CA ARG A 56 16.71 -19.08 3.13
C ARG A 56 15.45 -19.52 2.38
N ALA A 57 15.26 -20.83 2.23
CA ALA A 57 14.16 -21.38 1.45
C ALA A 57 12.79 -21.24 2.16
N VAL A 58 12.75 -21.28 3.50
CA VAL A 58 11.50 -21.22 4.30
C VAL A 58 10.67 -19.96 3.98
N PRO A 59 11.18 -18.73 4.04
CA PRO A 59 10.38 -17.54 3.76
C PRO A 59 9.88 -17.50 2.30
N VAL A 60 10.68 -17.96 1.35
CA VAL A 60 10.30 -18.02 -0.07
C VAL A 60 9.19 -19.05 -0.29
N ALA A 61 9.35 -20.25 0.29
CA ALA A 61 8.35 -21.30 0.20
C ALA A 61 7.03 -20.91 0.89
N GLN A 62 7.10 -20.23 2.03
CA GLN A 62 5.92 -19.69 2.71
C GLN A 62 5.20 -18.66 1.84
N ALA A 63 5.93 -17.73 1.24
CA ALA A 63 5.37 -16.75 0.32
C ALA A 63 4.72 -17.41 -0.91
N LEU A 64 5.31 -18.48 -1.45
CA LEU A 64 4.74 -19.23 -2.57
C LEU A 64 3.43 -19.94 -2.16
N VAL A 65 3.39 -20.55 -0.96
CA VAL A 65 2.19 -21.18 -0.39
C VAL A 65 1.09 -20.13 -0.16
N ASP A 66 1.44 -18.97 0.36
CA ASP A 66 0.48 -17.88 0.61
C ASP A 66 -0.06 -17.31 -0.71
N LEU A 67 0.77 -17.19 -1.74
CA LEU A 67 0.36 -16.84 -3.11
C LEU A 67 -0.63 -17.85 -3.69
N ALA A 68 -0.32 -19.15 -3.59
CA ALA A 68 -1.20 -20.23 -4.05
C ALA A 68 -2.53 -20.26 -3.26
N ARG A 69 -2.48 -20.00 -1.95
CA ARG A 69 -3.66 -19.94 -1.07
C ARG A 69 -4.58 -18.77 -1.41
N MET A 70 -4.01 -17.66 -1.86
CA MET A 70 -4.75 -16.47 -2.28
C MET A 70 -5.48 -16.68 -3.63
N GLY A 71 -5.24 -17.80 -4.36
CA GLY A 71 -5.98 -18.27 -5.51
C GLY A 71 -6.33 -17.16 -6.51
N GLY A 72 -5.44 -16.81 -7.41
CA GLY A 72 -5.78 -16.11 -8.65
C GLY A 72 -6.28 -17.10 -9.69
N SER A 73 -7.03 -16.64 -10.70
CA SER A 73 -7.50 -17.46 -11.82
C SER A 73 -6.36 -18.06 -12.67
N ASP A 74 -5.15 -17.58 -12.51
CA ASP A 74 -3.96 -18.04 -13.21
C ASP A 74 -3.09 -18.92 -12.28
N PRO A 75 -2.64 -20.09 -12.74
CA PRO A 75 -1.68 -20.91 -12.00
C PRO A 75 -0.38 -20.15 -11.80
N LEU A 76 0.30 -20.43 -10.68
CA LEU A 76 1.64 -19.88 -10.42
C LEU A 76 2.62 -20.39 -11.50
N GLU A 77 3.51 -19.50 -11.93
CA GLU A 77 4.53 -19.80 -12.92
C GLU A 77 5.93 -19.78 -12.28
N VAL A 78 6.89 -20.40 -12.96
CA VAL A 78 8.31 -20.37 -12.54
C VAL A 78 8.84 -18.94 -12.35
N ALA A 79 8.34 -18.00 -13.15
CA ALA A 79 8.67 -16.58 -12.99
C ALA A 79 8.24 -15.99 -11.64
N ASP A 80 7.23 -16.55 -10.98
CA ASP A 80 6.83 -16.15 -9.63
C ASP A 80 7.83 -16.62 -8.59
N VAL A 81 8.33 -17.86 -8.76
CA VAL A 81 9.41 -18.41 -7.93
C VAL A 81 10.70 -17.60 -8.10
N ASP A 82 11.09 -17.31 -9.34
CA ASP A 82 12.30 -16.52 -9.63
C ASP A 82 12.22 -15.13 -8.98
N ARG A 83 11.03 -14.52 -8.99
CA ARG A 83 10.80 -13.24 -8.29
C ARG A 83 10.92 -13.35 -6.78
N LEU A 84 10.31 -14.37 -6.17
CA LEU A 84 10.38 -14.60 -4.73
C LEU A 84 11.81 -14.90 -4.27
N VAL A 85 12.57 -15.68 -5.02
CA VAL A 85 13.97 -15.99 -4.74
C VAL A 85 14.86 -14.76 -4.87
N SER A 86 14.66 -13.95 -5.92
CA SER A 86 15.41 -12.70 -6.13
C SER A 86 15.15 -11.68 -5.03
N HIS A 87 14.10 -11.88 -4.23
CA HIS A 87 13.63 -10.98 -3.19
C HIS A 87 13.63 -11.63 -1.80
N GLU A 88 14.60 -12.54 -1.52
CA GLU A 88 14.74 -13.22 -0.24
C GLU A 88 14.45 -12.30 0.96
N GLY A 89 13.27 -12.49 1.57
CA GLY A 89 13.00 -11.96 2.91
C GLY A 89 12.68 -10.48 3.05
N GLN A 90 12.60 -9.70 1.98
CA GLN A 90 12.40 -8.26 2.08
C GLN A 90 10.91 -7.87 2.05
N GLY A 91 10.28 -7.90 3.24
CA GLY A 91 9.17 -6.99 3.53
C GLY A 91 9.70 -5.57 3.80
N LEU A 92 8.84 -4.60 4.02
CA LEU A 92 9.17 -3.21 4.44
C LEU A 92 10.22 -3.08 5.59
N SER A 93 10.95 -4.12 5.94
CA SER A 93 11.79 -4.20 7.14
C SER A 93 13.29 -4.29 6.92
N ALA A 94 13.79 -4.21 5.67
CA ALA A 94 15.22 -4.04 5.46
C ALA A 94 15.49 -3.18 4.23
N PRO A 95 16.32 -2.13 4.31
CA PRO A 95 16.88 -1.53 3.11
C PRO A 95 17.69 -2.61 2.40
N ALA A 96 17.39 -2.85 1.11
CA ALA A 96 18.29 -3.59 0.24
C ALA A 96 19.67 -2.90 0.30
N ALA A 97 20.76 -3.62 0.01
CA ALA A 97 22.11 -3.08 0.03
C ALA A 97 22.28 -1.79 -0.79
N ASP A 98 21.31 -1.47 -1.66
CA ASP A 98 21.23 -0.24 -2.48
C ASP A 98 20.17 0.76 -2.01
N GLY A 99 19.58 0.60 -0.80
CA GLY A 99 18.58 1.54 -0.25
C GLY A 99 17.21 1.53 -0.97
N GLU A 100 16.91 0.53 -1.79
CA GLU A 100 15.62 0.43 -2.48
C GLU A 100 14.52 -0.14 -1.56
N VAL A 101 13.52 0.67 -1.25
CA VAL A 101 12.29 0.22 -0.57
C VAL A 101 11.31 -0.30 -1.61
N ARG A 102 10.95 -1.57 -1.50
CA ARG A 102 10.05 -2.27 -2.43
C ARG A 102 8.87 -2.84 -1.66
N ILE A 103 7.67 -2.73 -2.21
CA ILE A 103 6.47 -3.40 -1.71
C ILE A 103 6.09 -4.49 -2.70
N ILE A 104 6.14 -5.74 -2.24
CA ILE A 104 5.69 -6.90 -3.01
C ILE A 104 4.28 -7.22 -2.55
N LEU A 105 3.31 -6.97 -3.42
CA LEU A 105 1.90 -7.22 -3.10
C LEU A 105 1.56 -8.68 -3.42
N PRO A 106 1.09 -9.46 -2.42
CA PRO A 106 0.71 -10.84 -2.63
C PRO A 106 -0.45 -10.95 -3.64
N GLY A 107 -0.28 -11.80 -4.64
CA GLY A 107 -1.31 -12.06 -5.66
C GLY A 107 -1.36 -11.06 -6.81
N LEU A 108 -0.44 -10.11 -6.86
CA LEU A 108 -0.22 -9.25 -8.02
C LEU A 108 1.17 -9.52 -8.61
N ARG A 109 1.26 -9.56 -9.93
CA ARG A 109 2.53 -9.63 -10.68
C ARG A 109 3.32 -8.31 -10.62
N ARG A 110 2.98 -7.41 -9.72
CA ARG A 110 3.50 -6.04 -9.67
C ARG A 110 4.27 -5.79 -8.37
N VAL A 111 5.53 -5.41 -8.53
CA VAL A 111 6.34 -4.88 -7.44
C VAL A 111 6.22 -3.36 -7.48
N ILE A 112 5.81 -2.76 -6.37
CA ILE A 112 5.77 -1.32 -6.23
C ILE A 112 7.11 -0.86 -5.67
N GLN A 113 7.81 -0.04 -6.44
CA GLN A 113 9.12 0.49 -6.09
C GLN A 113 9.07 2.00 -5.95
N ALA A 114 9.77 2.50 -4.95
CA ALA A 114 10.07 3.92 -4.86
C ALA A 114 11.00 4.31 -6.05
N LYS A 115 10.55 5.22 -6.89
CA LYS A 115 11.27 5.68 -8.07
C LYS A 115 12.23 6.82 -7.77
N THR A 116 12.03 7.51 -6.65
CA THR A 116 12.79 8.70 -6.25
C THR A 116 13.28 8.60 -4.82
N ALA A 117 14.21 9.47 -4.43
CA ALA A 117 14.72 9.52 -3.05
C ALA A 117 13.61 9.90 -2.05
N GLY A 118 12.79 10.91 -2.38
CA GLY A 118 11.67 11.32 -1.54
C GLY A 118 10.62 10.22 -1.34
N GLN A 119 10.34 9.44 -2.40
CA GLN A 119 9.45 8.29 -2.29
C GLN A 119 10.03 7.18 -1.39
N ARG A 120 11.36 6.96 -1.41
CA ARG A 120 12.02 6.01 -0.50
C ARG A 120 11.89 6.45 0.95
N GLU A 121 12.19 7.73 1.21
CA GLU A 121 12.06 8.32 2.54
C GLU A 121 10.62 8.22 3.05
N TYR A 122 9.65 8.52 2.21
CA TYR A 122 8.23 8.43 2.54
C TYR A 122 7.79 7.00 2.92
N LEU A 123 8.15 5.99 2.13
CA LEU A 123 7.88 4.59 2.48
C LEU A 123 8.61 4.15 3.75
N GLY A 124 9.84 4.61 3.94
CA GLY A 124 10.61 4.38 5.18
C GLY A 124 9.91 4.96 6.40
N ALA A 125 9.41 6.20 6.29
CA ALA A 125 8.65 6.83 7.36
C ALA A 125 7.34 6.07 7.68
N ILE A 126 6.59 5.62 6.65
CA ILE A 126 5.37 4.82 6.84
C ILE A 126 5.68 3.51 7.59
N ALA A 127 6.85 2.92 7.36
CA ALA A 127 7.26 1.71 8.07
C ALA A 127 7.59 1.96 9.56
N GLN A 128 8.10 3.14 9.91
CA GLN A 128 8.67 3.47 11.22
C GLN A 128 7.72 4.20 12.15
N HIS A 129 6.77 4.99 11.63
CA HIS A 129 5.88 5.84 12.43
C HIS A 129 4.44 5.32 12.45
N ASP A 130 3.71 5.68 13.49
CA ASP A 130 2.28 5.37 13.60
C ASP A 130 1.43 6.33 12.76
N ILE A 131 1.86 7.59 12.65
CA ILE A 131 1.21 8.60 11.81
C ILE A 131 2.26 9.21 10.89
N VAL A 132 1.99 9.23 9.60
CA VAL A 132 2.85 9.89 8.60
C VAL A 132 2.06 10.93 7.83
N ILE A 133 2.64 12.12 7.72
CA ILE A 133 2.07 13.23 6.96
C ILE A 133 2.95 13.47 5.75
N GLY A 134 2.46 13.07 4.58
CA GLY A 134 3.13 13.21 3.28
C GLY A 134 2.64 14.45 2.54
N ILE A 135 3.50 15.45 2.41
CA ILE A 135 3.19 16.75 1.80
C ILE A 135 4.00 16.90 0.51
N GLY A 136 3.35 17.34 -0.57
CA GLY A 136 4.06 17.62 -1.82
C GLY A 136 3.11 17.76 -3.01
N PRO A 137 3.63 18.15 -4.17
CA PRO A 137 2.81 18.41 -5.36
C PRO A 137 2.13 17.15 -5.88
N ALA A 138 1.08 17.35 -6.69
CA ALA A 138 0.37 16.28 -7.36
C ALA A 138 1.31 15.48 -8.29
N GLY A 139 1.12 14.16 -8.35
CA GLY A 139 1.93 13.26 -9.20
C GLY A 139 3.24 12.77 -8.57
N THR A 140 3.51 13.08 -7.31
CA THR A 140 4.64 12.51 -6.54
C THR A 140 4.36 11.10 -6.00
N GLY A 141 3.15 10.57 -6.20
CA GLY A 141 2.77 9.21 -5.82
C GLY A 141 2.38 9.02 -4.36
N LYS A 142 2.14 10.10 -3.59
CA LYS A 142 1.80 10.04 -2.15
C LYS A 142 0.67 9.06 -1.85
N THR A 143 -0.47 9.25 -2.45
CA THR A 143 -1.67 8.43 -2.26
C THR A 143 -1.44 7.00 -2.73
N TYR A 144 -0.83 6.84 -3.90
CA TYR A 144 -0.51 5.55 -4.48
C TYR A 144 0.39 4.70 -3.57
N LEU A 145 1.48 5.27 -3.07
CA LEU A 145 2.41 4.59 -2.17
C LEU A 145 1.80 4.31 -0.78
N ALA A 146 0.94 5.21 -0.28
CA ALA A 146 0.19 4.99 0.95
C ALA A 146 -0.78 3.81 0.82
N VAL A 147 -1.51 3.71 -0.29
CA VAL A 147 -2.41 2.58 -0.59
C VAL A 147 -1.62 1.28 -0.72
N ALA A 148 -0.47 1.30 -1.40
CA ALA A 148 0.41 0.13 -1.50
C ALA A 148 0.87 -0.37 -0.12
N ALA A 149 1.29 0.54 0.76
CA ALA A 149 1.69 0.20 2.12
C ALA A 149 0.53 -0.35 2.95
N ALA A 150 -0.69 0.18 2.76
CA ALA A 150 -1.89 -0.31 3.43
C ALA A 150 -2.27 -1.72 2.98
N VAL A 151 -2.22 -2.00 1.68
CA VAL A 151 -2.50 -3.33 1.11
C VAL A 151 -1.45 -4.34 1.59
N ASP A 152 -0.16 -3.97 1.65
CA ASP A 152 0.89 -4.82 2.22
C ASP A 152 0.64 -5.12 3.70
N ALA A 153 0.27 -4.11 4.49
CA ALA A 153 -0.03 -4.28 5.91
C ALA A 153 -1.24 -5.21 6.13
N LEU A 154 -2.29 -5.10 5.31
CA LEU A 154 -3.45 -5.97 5.33
C LEU A 154 -3.08 -7.40 4.95
N ALA A 155 -2.35 -7.58 3.85
CA ALA A 155 -1.92 -8.89 3.35
C ALA A 155 -1.02 -9.63 4.37
N ARG A 156 -0.16 -8.90 5.08
CA ARG A 156 0.69 -9.43 6.17
C ARG A 156 -0.03 -9.55 7.51
N LYS A 157 -1.34 -9.27 7.56
CA LYS A 157 -2.15 -9.33 8.78
C LYS A 157 -1.63 -8.42 9.92
N ARG A 158 -0.89 -7.36 9.58
CA ARG A 158 -0.48 -6.32 10.54
C ARG A 158 -1.65 -5.46 10.97
N VAL A 159 -2.64 -5.33 10.09
CA VAL A 159 -3.93 -4.69 10.35
C VAL A 159 -5.05 -5.61 9.88
N ARG A 160 -6.26 -5.38 10.37
CA ARG A 160 -7.46 -6.15 10.00
C ARG A 160 -8.28 -5.47 8.93
N ARG A 161 -8.09 -4.17 8.73
CA ARG A 161 -8.87 -3.39 7.76
C ARG A 161 -8.09 -2.18 7.25
N ILE A 162 -8.50 -1.72 6.08
CA ILE A 162 -8.04 -0.46 5.49
C ILE A 162 -9.23 0.50 5.48
N VAL A 163 -8.99 1.76 5.87
CA VAL A 163 -9.99 2.83 5.78
C VAL A 163 -9.39 3.96 4.96
N LEU A 164 -10.01 4.25 3.83
CA LEU A 164 -9.62 5.34 2.93
C LEU A 164 -10.63 6.47 3.08
N ALA A 165 -10.17 7.62 3.49
CA ALA A 165 -11.01 8.80 3.68
C ALA A 165 -10.52 9.96 2.82
N ARG A 166 -11.46 10.76 2.34
CA ARG A 166 -11.18 12.01 1.61
C ARG A 166 -12.16 13.09 2.05
N PRO A 167 -11.74 14.35 2.23
CA PRO A 167 -12.67 15.45 2.41
C PRO A 167 -13.58 15.54 1.17
N ALA A 168 -14.87 15.59 1.38
CA ALA A 168 -15.79 15.99 0.34
C ALA A 168 -15.78 17.52 0.29
N VAL A 169 -15.08 18.10 -0.67
CA VAL A 169 -15.02 19.55 -0.87
C VAL A 169 -15.88 19.87 -2.07
N GLU A 170 -16.78 20.80 -1.89
CA GLU A 170 -17.47 21.44 -2.99
C GLU A 170 -16.49 22.41 -3.67
N ALA A 171 -15.75 21.93 -4.67
CA ALA A 171 -14.88 22.78 -5.49
C ALA A 171 -15.74 23.70 -6.36
N GLY A 172 -16.34 24.73 -5.74
CA GLY A 172 -17.19 25.70 -6.43
C GLY A 172 -18.53 25.17 -6.95
N GLU A 173 -18.77 23.87 -6.90
CA GLU A 173 -20.04 23.23 -7.23
C GLU A 173 -20.69 22.75 -5.94
N ASN A 174 -21.85 23.31 -5.61
CA ASN A 174 -22.66 22.83 -4.50
C ASN A 174 -23.07 21.38 -4.78
N LEU A 175 -22.72 20.43 -3.90
CA LEU A 175 -23.20 19.03 -3.93
C LEU A 175 -24.71 18.94 -4.11
N GLY A 176 -25.45 20.02 -3.81
CA GLY A 176 -26.87 20.18 -4.05
C GLY A 176 -27.28 20.13 -5.53
N PHE A 177 -26.42 20.43 -6.48
CA PHE A 177 -26.74 20.44 -7.91
C PHE A 177 -26.53 19.09 -8.62
N LEU A 178 -25.81 18.15 -8.03
CA LEU A 178 -25.65 16.82 -8.61
C LEU A 178 -26.91 15.99 -8.35
N PRO A 179 -27.48 15.31 -9.37
CA PRO A 179 -28.59 14.37 -9.18
C PRO A 179 -28.11 13.13 -8.42
N GLY A 180 -28.97 12.54 -7.62
CA GLY A 180 -28.68 11.30 -6.88
C GLY A 180 -28.63 11.50 -5.36
N ASP A 181 -28.45 10.38 -4.65
CA ASP A 181 -28.26 10.40 -3.21
C ASP A 181 -26.87 10.90 -2.80
N LEU A 182 -26.62 11.06 -1.51
CA LEU A 182 -25.33 11.60 -1.03
C LEU A 182 -24.15 10.69 -1.40
N HIS A 183 -24.35 9.37 -1.49
CA HIS A 183 -23.33 8.42 -1.90
C HIS A 183 -22.96 8.59 -3.38
N GLU A 184 -23.97 8.66 -4.24
CA GLU A 184 -23.77 8.88 -5.69
C GLU A 184 -23.04 10.19 -5.99
N LYS A 185 -23.32 11.23 -5.19
CA LYS A 185 -22.68 12.55 -5.35
C LYS A 185 -21.22 12.58 -4.92
N VAL A 186 -20.82 11.75 -3.96
CA VAL A 186 -19.44 11.70 -3.42
C VAL A 186 -18.57 10.68 -4.15
N ASP A 187 -19.18 9.69 -4.79
CA ASP A 187 -18.46 8.60 -5.49
C ASP A 187 -17.39 9.09 -6.50
N PRO A 188 -17.64 10.12 -7.34
CA PRO A 188 -16.63 10.64 -8.26
C PRO A 188 -15.34 11.11 -7.55
N TYR A 189 -15.45 11.69 -6.36
CA TYR A 189 -14.31 12.17 -5.59
C TYR A 189 -13.51 11.04 -4.95
N LEU A 190 -14.13 9.88 -4.75
CA LEU A 190 -13.48 8.69 -4.18
C LEU A 190 -12.85 7.79 -5.25
N ARG A 191 -13.18 7.99 -6.54
CA ARG A 191 -12.73 7.18 -7.65
C ARG A 191 -11.21 6.98 -7.72
N PRO A 192 -10.36 8.00 -7.48
CA PRO A 192 -8.91 7.80 -7.49
C PRO A 192 -8.42 6.79 -6.43
N LEU A 193 -9.15 6.62 -5.34
CA LEU A 193 -8.83 5.63 -4.31
C LEU A 193 -9.20 4.21 -4.74
N TYR A 194 -10.33 4.05 -5.46
CA TYR A 194 -10.71 2.77 -6.09
C TYR A 194 -9.68 2.39 -7.16
N ASP A 195 -9.30 3.32 -8.03
CA ASP A 195 -8.32 3.09 -9.09
C ASP A 195 -6.97 2.66 -8.50
N ALA A 196 -6.52 3.29 -7.42
CA ALA A 196 -5.30 2.90 -6.73
C ALA A 196 -5.39 1.50 -6.14
N LEU A 197 -6.53 1.11 -5.55
CA LEU A 197 -6.73 -0.26 -5.03
C LEU A 197 -6.79 -1.29 -6.15
N GLU A 198 -7.47 -1.00 -7.26
CA GLU A 198 -7.56 -1.88 -8.43
C GLU A 198 -6.20 -2.08 -9.12
N ASP A 199 -5.31 -1.09 -9.01
CA ASP A 199 -3.90 -1.22 -9.42
C ASP A 199 -3.09 -2.14 -8.48
N MET A 200 -3.52 -2.29 -7.22
CA MET A 200 -2.84 -3.05 -6.17
C MET A 200 -3.42 -4.44 -5.93
N MET A 201 -4.65 -4.67 -6.35
CA MET A 201 -5.40 -5.90 -6.10
C MET A 201 -6.30 -6.25 -7.29
N PRO A 202 -6.54 -7.54 -7.59
CA PRO A 202 -7.55 -7.93 -8.57
C PRO A 202 -8.92 -7.33 -8.22
N ARG A 203 -9.64 -6.88 -9.24
CA ARG A 203 -10.91 -6.14 -9.09
C ARG A 203 -11.96 -6.91 -8.28
N ASP A 204 -12.07 -8.21 -8.49
CA ASP A 204 -12.97 -9.09 -7.75
C ASP A 204 -12.61 -9.18 -6.27
N ARG A 205 -11.33 -9.07 -5.91
CA ARG A 205 -10.86 -9.03 -4.52
C ARG A 205 -11.11 -7.68 -3.87
N VAL A 206 -10.93 -6.58 -4.61
CA VAL A 206 -11.28 -5.24 -4.12
C VAL A 206 -12.77 -5.23 -3.76
N GLN A 207 -13.64 -5.71 -4.67
CA GLN A 207 -15.07 -5.75 -4.42
C GLN A 207 -15.43 -6.60 -3.19
N LYS A 208 -14.89 -7.82 -3.09
CA LYS A 208 -15.10 -8.69 -1.92
C LYS A 208 -14.62 -8.06 -0.61
N ALA A 209 -13.48 -7.35 -0.65
CA ALA A 209 -12.94 -6.67 0.53
C ALA A 209 -13.82 -5.48 0.96
N ILE A 210 -14.43 -4.78 0.02
CA ILE A 210 -15.39 -3.70 0.28
C ILE A 210 -16.69 -4.29 0.86
N ASP A 211 -17.24 -5.33 0.23
CA ASP A 211 -18.48 -5.98 0.69
C ASP A 211 -18.34 -6.54 2.12
N SER A 212 -17.17 -7.09 2.45
CA SER A 212 -16.83 -7.59 3.79
C SER A 212 -16.41 -6.50 4.77
N ARG A 213 -16.34 -5.24 4.35
CA ARG A 213 -15.83 -4.10 5.13
C ARG A 213 -14.40 -4.27 5.63
N THR A 214 -13.63 -5.13 4.98
CA THR A 214 -12.17 -5.22 5.18
C THR A 214 -11.47 -4.00 4.57
N ILE A 215 -12.03 -3.47 3.47
CA ILE A 215 -11.66 -2.16 2.91
C ILE A 215 -12.90 -1.28 2.94
N GLU A 216 -12.74 -0.07 3.44
CA GLU A 216 -13.79 0.94 3.49
C GLU A 216 -13.29 2.21 2.81
N ILE A 217 -14.08 2.77 1.90
CA ILE A 217 -13.81 4.04 1.25
C ILE A 217 -14.99 4.95 1.59
N ALA A 218 -14.72 6.09 2.25
CA ALA A 218 -15.78 6.96 2.74
C ALA A 218 -15.33 8.43 2.84
N PRO A 219 -16.28 9.36 2.74
CA PRO A 219 -16.01 10.76 3.07
C PRO A 219 -15.50 10.91 4.49
N LEU A 220 -14.61 11.89 4.71
CA LEU A 220 -14.03 12.17 6.03
C LEU A 220 -15.10 12.38 7.12
N ALA A 221 -16.24 12.95 6.77
CA ALA A 221 -17.35 13.20 7.69
C ALA A 221 -17.88 11.91 8.37
N TYR A 222 -17.80 10.76 7.67
CA TYR A 222 -18.26 9.47 8.21
C TYR A 222 -17.32 8.85 9.26
N MET A 223 -16.17 9.46 9.51
CA MET A 223 -15.24 9.04 10.56
C MET A 223 -15.68 9.57 11.94
N ARG A 224 -16.62 10.51 12.00
CA ARG A 224 -17.07 11.11 13.25
C ARG A 224 -17.72 10.09 14.17
N GLY A 225 -17.35 10.10 15.46
CA GLY A 225 -17.92 9.20 16.47
C GLY A 225 -17.42 7.75 16.41
N ARG A 226 -16.47 7.44 15.56
CA ARG A 226 -15.89 6.09 15.41
C ARG A 226 -14.56 5.99 16.13
N THR A 227 -14.15 4.76 16.42
CA THR A 227 -12.78 4.41 16.82
C THR A 227 -12.23 3.43 15.80
N LEU A 228 -11.10 3.78 15.20
CA LEU A 228 -10.46 3.02 14.13
C LEU A 228 -9.32 2.19 14.72
N SER A 229 -9.63 1.01 15.26
CA SER A 229 -8.64 0.07 15.81
C SER A 229 -8.28 -1.02 14.80
N ASP A 230 -7.06 -1.56 14.93
CA ASP A 230 -6.50 -2.60 14.05
C ASP A 230 -6.60 -2.21 12.55
N ALA A 231 -6.42 -0.92 12.24
CA ALA A 231 -6.68 -0.35 10.94
C ALA A 231 -5.48 0.38 10.35
N PHE A 232 -5.32 0.29 9.04
CA PHE A 232 -4.49 1.22 8.28
C PHE A 232 -5.42 2.28 7.68
N VAL A 233 -5.23 3.53 8.11
CA VAL A 233 -6.15 4.62 7.76
C VAL A 233 -5.42 5.61 6.84
N ILE A 234 -6.02 5.99 5.74
CA ILE A 234 -5.48 7.00 4.83
C ILE A 234 -6.47 8.16 4.74
N LEU A 235 -5.97 9.37 4.97
CA LEU A 235 -6.68 10.61 4.66
C LEU A 235 -6.01 11.26 3.46
N ASP A 236 -6.69 11.18 2.32
CA ASP A 236 -6.21 11.76 1.06
C ASP A 236 -6.76 13.17 0.86
N GLU A 237 -6.03 14.01 0.11
CA GLU A 237 -6.34 15.43 -0.16
C GLU A 237 -6.61 16.23 1.13
N ALA A 238 -5.82 15.97 2.15
CA ALA A 238 -6.00 16.49 3.50
C ALA A 238 -5.87 18.02 3.61
N GLN A 239 -5.29 18.70 2.61
CA GLN A 239 -5.28 20.15 2.52
C GLN A 239 -6.68 20.74 2.47
N ASN A 240 -7.67 19.95 2.00
CA ASN A 240 -9.07 20.33 1.90
C ASN A 240 -9.90 19.96 3.14
N ALA A 241 -9.27 19.40 4.18
CA ALA A 241 -9.89 19.24 5.50
C ALA A 241 -9.66 20.50 6.34
N THR A 242 -10.68 20.96 7.05
CA THR A 242 -10.51 22.03 8.05
C THR A 242 -9.71 21.54 9.26
N GLY A 243 -9.15 22.46 10.06
CA GLY A 243 -8.46 22.11 11.30
C GLY A 243 -9.31 21.31 12.28
N MET A 244 -10.62 21.58 12.34
CA MET A 244 -11.57 20.81 13.16
C MET A 244 -11.75 19.39 12.62
N GLN A 245 -11.87 19.21 11.32
CA GLN A 245 -12.00 17.92 10.68
C GLN A 245 -10.71 17.09 10.82
N MET A 246 -9.54 17.71 10.66
CA MET A 246 -8.25 17.08 10.87
C MET A 246 -8.08 16.60 12.32
N LYS A 247 -8.38 17.45 13.30
CA LYS A 247 -8.36 17.07 14.72
C LYS A 247 -9.33 15.92 14.99
N MET A 248 -10.56 16.01 14.45
CA MET A 248 -11.54 14.94 14.56
C MET A 248 -10.99 13.62 14.01
N PHE A 249 -10.38 13.62 12.84
CA PHE A 249 -9.81 12.41 12.20
C PHE A 249 -8.68 11.81 13.04
N LEU A 250 -7.67 12.61 13.40
CA LEU A 250 -6.49 12.14 14.16
C LEU A 250 -6.89 11.53 15.51
N THR A 251 -7.94 12.05 16.14
CA THR A 251 -8.45 11.52 17.41
C THR A 251 -9.34 10.27 17.26
N ARG A 252 -9.51 9.74 16.07
CA ARG A 252 -10.23 8.46 15.80
C ARG A 252 -9.32 7.25 15.82
N LEU A 253 -8.00 7.45 15.75
CA LEU A 253 -7.06 6.33 15.75
C LEU A 253 -7.16 5.55 17.07
N GLY A 254 -7.39 4.26 16.94
CA GLY A 254 -7.44 3.33 18.05
C GLY A 254 -6.16 2.48 18.14
N VAL A 255 -6.20 1.48 19.00
CA VAL A 255 -5.06 0.57 19.23
C VAL A 255 -4.68 -0.16 17.95
N ASN A 256 -3.38 -0.41 17.77
CA ASN A 256 -2.82 -1.13 16.61
C ASN A 256 -3.16 -0.52 15.26
N SER A 257 -3.38 0.80 15.20
CA SER A 257 -3.70 1.47 13.95
C SER A 257 -2.59 2.39 13.51
N ARG A 258 -2.45 2.54 12.20
CA ARG A 258 -1.55 3.47 11.54
C ARG A 258 -2.34 4.42 10.67
N ALA A 259 -1.86 5.65 10.54
CA ALA A 259 -2.46 6.64 9.66
C ALA A 259 -1.43 7.24 8.71
N VAL A 260 -1.85 7.42 7.47
CA VAL A 260 -1.11 8.21 6.49
C VAL A 260 -2.01 9.34 6.01
N ILE A 261 -1.51 10.56 6.11
CA ILE A 261 -2.18 11.76 5.67
C ILE A 261 -1.44 12.30 4.46
N THR A 262 -2.13 12.42 3.33
CA THR A 262 -1.54 12.94 2.08
C THR A 262 -2.16 14.28 1.71
N GLY A 263 -1.35 15.19 1.18
CA GLY A 263 -1.88 16.46 0.74
C GLY A 263 -0.89 17.32 -0.05
N ASP A 264 -1.45 18.32 -0.71
CA ASP A 264 -0.74 19.32 -1.51
C ASP A 264 -1.10 20.72 -1.04
N LYS A 265 -0.15 21.44 -0.46
CA LYS A 265 -0.37 22.79 0.05
C LYS A 265 -0.68 23.80 -1.04
N THR A 266 -0.40 23.49 -2.29
CA THR A 266 -0.69 24.38 -3.43
C THR A 266 -2.13 24.28 -3.92
N GLN A 267 -2.82 23.14 -3.60
CA GLN A 267 -4.16 22.80 -4.07
C GLN A 267 -5.19 22.87 -2.93
N ILE A 268 -5.24 24.00 -2.24
CA ILE A 268 -6.24 24.23 -1.17
C ILE A 268 -7.47 24.87 -1.79
N ASP A 269 -8.58 24.13 -1.81
CA ASP A 269 -9.88 24.54 -2.38
C ASP A 269 -10.84 25.10 -1.29
N LEU A 270 -10.38 25.20 -0.05
CA LEU A 270 -11.16 25.80 1.03
C LEU A 270 -11.34 27.32 0.77
N ALA A 271 -12.50 27.85 1.15
CA ALA A 271 -12.80 29.29 1.02
C ALA A 271 -11.73 30.17 1.67
N ASN A 272 -11.17 29.72 2.78
CA ASN A 272 -10.07 30.36 3.49
C ASN A 272 -8.90 29.38 3.55
N ARG A 273 -7.79 29.71 2.92
CA ARG A 273 -6.57 28.88 2.90
C ARG A 273 -6.05 28.56 4.32
N GLU A 274 -6.15 29.53 5.22
CA GLU A 274 -5.70 29.41 6.61
C GLU A 274 -6.51 28.37 7.43
N ASP A 275 -7.73 28.03 6.98
CA ASP A 275 -8.56 27.02 7.63
C ASP A 275 -8.07 25.60 7.36
N SER A 276 -7.09 25.41 6.46
CA SER A 276 -6.55 24.10 6.12
C SER A 276 -5.94 23.40 7.32
N GLY A 277 -6.51 22.25 7.66
CA GLY A 277 -6.01 21.39 8.72
C GLY A 277 -4.60 20.86 8.44
N LEU A 278 -4.21 20.70 7.17
CA LEU A 278 -2.86 20.30 6.79
C LEU A 278 -1.82 21.34 7.19
N LEU A 279 -2.10 22.64 6.95
CA LEU A 279 -1.21 23.73 7.38
C LEU A 279 -1.15 23.81 8.90
N GLN A 280 -2.25 23.54 9.57
CA GLN A 280 -2.30 23.58 11.02
C GLN A 280 -1.49 22.45 11.64
N VAL A 281 -1.62 21.19 11.20
CA VAL A 281 -0.89 20.06 11.77
C VAL A 281 0.62 20.16 11.52
N GLU A 282 1.03 20.71 10.37
CA GLU A 282 2.44 20.99 10.07
C GLU A 282 3.08 21.93 11.09
N ARG A 283 2.30 22.81 11.70
CA ARG A 283 2.78 23.74 12.71
C ARG A 283 2.74 23.18 14.13
N ILE A 284 1.73 22.34 14.47
CA ILE A 284 1.47 21.97 15.87
C ILE A 284 1.92 20.55 16.24
N LEU A 285 2.14 19.63 15.28
CA LEU A 285 2.49 18.23 15.54
C LEU A 285 3.99 17.88 15.41
N PRO A 286 4.89 18.73 14.88
CA PRO A 286 6.31 18.38 14.82
C PRO A 286 6.86 18.08 16.21
N GLY A 287 7.71 17.04 16.32
CA GLY A 287 8.36 16.63 17.55
C GLY A 287 7.53 15.70 18.44
N ILE A 288 6.31 15.36 18.06
CA ILE A 288 5.53 14.33 18.76
C ILE A 288 6.06 12.96 18.32
N GLU A 289 6.47 12.14 19.28
CA GLU A 289 6.95 10.78 19.06
C GLU A 289 5.86 9.95 18.34
N GLY A 290 6.28 9.16 17.34
CA GLY A 290 5.36 8.37 16.51
C GLY A 290 4.74 9.13 15.34
N ILE A 291 4.98 10.44 15.17
CA ILE A 291 4.52 11.24 14.04
C ILE A 291 5.70 11.61 13.14
N GLY A 292 5.65 11.21 11.88
CA GLY A 292 6.62 11.53 10.83
C GLY A 292 6.07 12.53 9.81
N PHE A 293 6.90 13.46 9.38
CA PHE A 293 6.62 14.37 8.27
C PHE A 293 7.54 14.05 7.10
N CYS A 294 6.98 13.93 5.91
CA CYS A 294 7.71 13.71 4.67
C CYS A 294 7.33 14.75 3.64
N TYR A 295 8.33 15.37 3.05
CA TYR A 295 8.15 16.40 2.03
C TYR A 295 8.66 15.87 0.68
N LEU A 296 7.73 15.73 -0.27
CA LEU A 296 8.06 15.39 -1.64
C LEU A 296 8.10 16.67 -2.47
N GLY A 297 9.07 16.77 -3.35
CA GLY A 297 9.27 17.94 -4.20
C GLY A 297 9.01 17.66 -5.68
N ASP A 298 9.31 18.67 -6.52
CA ASP A 298 9.16 18.56 -7.98
C ASP A 298 10.03 17.44 -8.58
N GLY A 299 11.17 17.12 -7.97
CA GLY A 299 12.04 16.01 -8.35
C GLY A 299 11.41 14.64 -8.15
N ASP A 300 10.37 14.54 -7.32
CA ASP A 300 9.63 13.30 -7.04
C ASP A 300 8.41 13.10 -7.96
N VAL A 301 8.14 14.07 -8.85
CA VAL A 301 7.00 14.00 -9.78
C VAL A 301 7.26 12.94 -10.85
N VAL A 302 6.49 11.85 -10.80
CA VAL A 302 6.53 10.75 -11.77
C VAL A 302 5.38 10.94 -12.76
N ARG A 303 5.64 11.70 -13.83
CA ARG A 303 4.64 11.99 -14.88
C ARG A 303 5.23 11.80 -16.26
N HIS A 304 4.34 11.63 -17.25
CA HIS A 304 4.75 11.64 -18.64
C HIS A 304 5.46 12.96 -19.00
N ARG A 305 6.54 12.89 -19.80
CA ARG A 305 7.36 14.06 -20.17
C ARG A 305 6.50 15.25 -20.65
N LEU A 306 5.58 15.00 -21.57
CA LEU A 306 4.69 16.05 -22.10
C LEU A 306 3.82 16.73 -21.03
N VAL A 307 3.36 15.98 -20.01
CA VAL A 307 2.56 16.56 -18.93
C VAL A 307 3.40 17.52 -18.09
N ARG A 308 4.66 17.21 -17.85
CA ARG A 308 5.60 18.11 -17.17
C ARG A 308 5.83 19.39 -18.00
N ASP A 309 6.05 19.22 -19.31
CA ASP A 309 6.30 20.33 -20.22
C ASP A 309 5.07 21.26 -20.31
N ILE A 310 3.85 20.70 -20.35
CA ILE A 310 2.59 21.45 -20.31
C ILE A 310 2.46 22.25 -19.01
N ILE A 311 2.65 21.63 -17.86
CA ILE A 311 2.53 22.31 -16.56
C ILE A 311 3.52 23.46 -16.48
N ARG A 312 4.75 23.27 -16.95
CA ARG A 312 5.77 24.31 -16.98
C ARG A 312 5.37 25.49 -17.86
N ALA A 313 4.85 25.21 -19.06
CA ALA A 313 4.37 26.26 -19.98
C ALA A 313 3.26 27.11 -19.35
N TYR A 314 2.27 26.47 -18.68
CA TYR A 314 1.21 27.22 -17.98
C TYR A 314 1.74 28.03 -16.78
N ALA A 315 2.74 27.50 -16.06
CA ALA A 315 3.34 28.23 -14.94
C ALA A 315 4.15 29.44 -15.40
N GLU A 316 4.81 29.38 -16.56
CA GLU A 316 5.55 30.46 -17.17
C GLU A 316 4.58 31.56 -17.67
N ASP A 317 3.44 31.20 -18.29
CA ASP A 317 2.40 32.13 -18.76
C ASP A 317 1.72 32.89 -17.60
N ALA A 318 1.53 32.23 -16.46
CA ALA A 318 0.91 32.86 -15.28
C ALA A 318 1.84 33.85 -14.54
N GLN A 319 3.11 33.92 -14.87
CA GLN A 319 4.11 34.83 -14.27
C GLN A 319 4.44 36.04 -15.18
N GLY A 320 3.99 36.03 -16.42
CA GLY A 320 4.14 37.10 -17.43
C GLY A 320 2.93 37.99 -17.51
#